data_b0dbc02c24c979ddfae9a990b7581f54
#
_entry.id   b0dbc02c24c979ddfae9a990b7581f54
#
_cell.length_a   1.000
_cell.length_b   1.000
_cell.length_c   1.000
_cell.angle_alpha   90.00
_cell.angle_beta   90.00
_cell.angle_gamma   90.00
#
_symmetry.space_group_name_H-M   'P 1'
#
loop_
_entity.id
_entity.type
_entity.pdbx_description
1 polymer ?
#
loop_
_entity_poly.entity_id
_entity_poly.type
_entity_poly.pdbx_seq_one_letter_code
_entity_poly.pdbx_strand_id
1 'polypeptide(L)'
;RERGFNRFFVLYAMFVLGMIVASLAGTIETLFAGWELVGLSSALLVAFFQERPSPARNGLWVWSVYRVSDAALLLAAVAMHHLGGEGDFDAVLGAGAWPEHEHPLLPPHAAMIVGLLFIAAAAGKSALVPFSGWLPRAMEGPTPSSAVFYGALSVHLGAFLLLRVAALLESSAMLAAVVVVLGLATALLAYVAGSVQSDIKGALAFASLSQVGLIVAEIGLGFRYLALVHMMGHACLRTLQFVRAPTLLQDYNAVENAIGERLPPPGTAWRRLRAQRAAAWLYRLGIQQGYLDALLSDYVVAPFVRAMRWCDGLERRWTDVLSGEAPRESDRVRPHRATIDEFS
;
A
#
# COMPACT_ATOMS: atom_id res chain seq x y z
N ARG A 1 11.13 14.57 -27.83
CA ARG A 1 10.96 13.47 -26.88
C ARG A 1 11.11 14.03 -25.48
N GLU A 2 10.21 13.70 -24.56
CA GLU A 2 10.33 14.11 -23.15
C GLU A 2 11.60 13.51 -22.51
N ARG A 3 12.21 14.26 -21.59
CA ARG A 3 13.36 13.78 -20.83
C ARG A 3 12.94 12.54 -20.01
N GLY A 4 13.74 11.46 -20.10
CA GLY A 4 13.47 10.22 -19.35
C GLY A 4 12.54 9.23 -20.05
N PHE A 5 12.15 9.44 -21.31
CA PHE A 5 11.27 8.52 -22.06
C PHE A 5 11.72 7.04 -21.98
N ASN A 6 13.00 6.76 -22.27
CA ASN A 6 13.53 5.40 -22.19
C ASN A 6 13.47 4.85 -20.75
N ARG A 7 13.81 5.67 -19.75
CA ARG A 7 13.73 5.28 -18.33
C ARG A 7 12.30 4.89 -17.95
N PHE A 8 11.30 5.68 -18.40
CA PHE A 8 9.90 5.37 -18.16
C PHE A 8 9.53 3.98 -18.67
N PHE A 9 9.83 3.67 -19.93
CA PHE A 9 9.45 2.40 -20.55
C PHE A 9 10.20 1.20 -19.97
N VAL A 10 11.46 1.36 -19.56
CA VAL A 10 12.21 0.30 -18.87
C VAL A 10 11.54 -0.01 -17.53
N LEU A 11 11.27 1.00 -16.71
CA LEU A 11 10.60 0.81 -15.41
C LEU A 11 9.19 0.25 -15.57
N TYR A 12 8.47 0.70 -16.60
CA TYR A 12 7.15 0.19 -16.94
C TYR A 12 7.19 -1.30 -17.34
N ALA A 13 8.15 -1.68 -18.18
CA ALA A 13 8.33 -3.08 -18.58
C ALA A 13 8.71 -3.98 -17.38
N MET A 14 9.58 -3.50 -16.48
CA MET A 14 9.91 -4.20 -15.25
C MET A 14 8.68 -4.40 -14.35
N PHE A 15 7.83 -3.38 -14.25
CA PHE A 15 6.58 -3.48 -13.51
C PHE A 15 5.65 -4.55 -14.10
N VAL A 16 5.42 -4.51 -15.41
CA VAL A 16 4.55 -5.49 -16.10
C VAL A 16 5.10 -6.90 -15.94
N LEU A 17 6.43 -7.07 -16.10
CA LEU A 17 7.08 -8.36 -15.87
C LEU A 17 6.86 -8.84 -14.43
N GLY A 18 7.03 -7.98 -13.44
CA GLY A 18 6.79 -8.31 -12.03
C GLY A 18 5.35 -8.75 -11.78
N MET A 19 4.38 -8.06 -12.39
CA MET A 19 2.96 -8.44 -12.29
C MET A 19 2.68 -9.80 -12.92
N ILE A 20 3.27 -10.09 -14.09
CA ILE A 20 3.12 -11.39 -14.76
C ILE A 20 3.72 -12.50 -13.90
N VAL A 21 4.96 -12.31 -13.40
CA VAL A 21 5.64 -13.28 -12.55
C VAL A 21 4.82 -13.53 -11.26
N ALA A 22 4.34 -12.48 -10.59
CA ALA A 22 3.53 -12.62 -9.38
C ALA A 22 2.20 -13.33 -9.63
N SER A 23 1.51 -13.02 -10.75
CA SER A 23 0.21 -13.62 -11.05
C SER A 23 0.29 -15.09 -11.49
N LEU A 24 1.38 -15.49 -12.12
CA LEU A 24 1.61 -16.88 -12.60
C LEU A 24 2.41 -17.73 -11.60
N ALA A 25 2.80 -17.16 -10.46
CA ALA A 25 3.63 -17.85 -9.48
C ALA A 25 2.96 -19.11 -8.93
N GLY A 26 3.58 -20.26 -9.03
CA GLY A 26 3.16 -21.52 -8.38
C GLY A 26 3.68 -21.62 -6.96
N THR A 27 4.82 -20.99 -6.67
CA THR A 27 5.46 -21.01 -5.35
C THR A 27 5.54 -19.62 -4.74
N ILE A 28 5.69 -19.56 -3.41
CA ILE A 28 5.79 -18.29 -2.68
C ILE A 28 7.06 -17.51 -3.04
N GLU A 29 8.15 -18.19 -3.39
CA GLU A 29 9.40 -17.55 -3.81
C GLU A 29 9.23 -16.84 -5.15
N THR A 30 8.58 -17.50 -6.11
CA THR A 30 8.28 -16.90 -7.41
C THR A 30 7.35 -15.71 -7.26
N LEU A 31 6.34 -15.83 -6.39
CA LEU A 31 5.45 -14.73 -6.06
C LEU A 31 6.22 -13.58 -5.42
N PHE A 32 7.12 -13.87 -4.46
CA PHE A 32 7.95 -12.87 -3.81
C PHE A 32 8.86 -12.14 -4.81
N ALA A 33 9.49 -12.85 -5.73
CA ALA A 33 10.32 -12.23 -6.77
C ALA A 33 9.53 -11.25 -7.65
N GLY A 34 8.33 -11.64 -8.10
CA GLY A 34 7.43 -10.74 -8.83
C GLY A 34 6.96 -9.55 -8.00
N TRP A 35 6.62 -9.80 -6.74
CA TRP A 35 6.20 -8.80 -5.76
C TRP A 35 7.24 -7.72 -5.50
N GLU A 36 8.52 -8.13 -5.35
CA GLU A 36 9.65 -7.23 -5.20
C GLU A 36 9.88 -6.37 -6.45
N LEU A 37 9.80 -6.99 -7.63
CA LEU A 37 9.99 -6.30 -8.90
C LEU A 37 8.90 -5.23 -9.13
N VAL A 38 7.65 -5.54 -8.77
CA VAL A 38 6.54 -4.58 -8.75
C VAL A 38 6.81 -3.45 -7.75
N GLY A 39 7.28 -3.78 -6.54
CA GLY A 39 7.56 -2.79 -5.50
C GLY A 39 8.65 -1.81 -5.91
N LEU A 40 9.78 -2.32 -6.39
CA LEU A 40 10.91 -1.51 -6.83
C LEU A 40 10.54 -0.60 -8.02
N SER A 41 9.97 -1.17 -9.07
CA SER A 41 9.60 -0.42 -10.26
C SER A 41 8.53 0.65 -9.96
N SER A 42 7.58 0.36 -9.07
CA SER A 42 6.56 1.32 -8.61
C SER A 42 7.20 2.50 -7.90
N ALA A 43 8.07 2.26 -6.91
CA ALA A 43 8.72 3.32 -6.15
C ALA A 43 9.57 4.23 -7.04
N LEU A 44 10.31 3.65 -8.00
CA LEU A 44 11.11 4.39 -8.98
C LEU A 44 10.24 5.22 -9.95
N LEU A 45 9.03 4.75 -10.25
CA LEU A 45 8.08 5.50 -11.09
C LEU A 45 7.35 6.60 -10.32
N VAL A 46 7.14 6.46 -9.02
CA VAL A 46 6.72 7.58 -8.15
C VAL A 46 7.80 8.67 -8.12
N ALA A 47 9.07 8.25 -7.94
CA ALA A 47 10.23 9.14 -7.97
C ALA A 47 10.68 9.57 -9.38
N PHE A 48 9.86 9.36 -10.42
CA PHE A 48 10.27 9.59 -11.81
C PHE A 48 10.78 10.99 -12.06
N PHE A 49 10.14 12.02 -11.49
CA PHE A 49 10.56 13.41 -11.58
C PHE A 49 11.53 13.76 -10.43
N GLN A 50 12.62 13.00 -10.36
CA GLN A 50 13.63 13.07 -9.30
C GLN A 50 14.32 14.43 -9.14
N GLU A 51 14.18 15.31 -10.14
CA GLU A 51 14.68 16.68 -10.08
C GLU A 51 13.92 17.54 -9.05
N ARG A 52 12.75 17.07 -8.64
CA ARG A 52 11.92 17.69 -7.60
C ARG A 52 12.07 16.93 -6.28
N PRO A 53 12.17 17.64 -5.14
CA PRO A 53 12.29 16.97 -3.82
C PRO A 53 11.07 16.11 -3.46
N SER A 54 9.85 16.57 -3.78
CA SER A 54 8.60 15.88 -3.41
C SER A 54 8.47 14.49 -4.03
N PRO A 55 8.59 14.27 -5.37
CA PRO A 55 8.54 12.94 -5.96
C PRO A 55 9.61 11.98 -5.42
N ALA A 56 10.84 12.48 -5.21
CA ALA A 56 11.92 11.64 -4.66
C ALA A 56 11.60 11.20 -3.22
N ARG A 57 11.13 12.12 -2.37
CA ARG A 57 10.71 11.84 -0.99
C ARG A 57 9.53 10.87 -0.96
N ASN A 58 8.51 11.09 -1.78
CA ASN A 58 7.33 10.25 -1.86
C ASN A 58 7.65 8.84 -2.40
N GLY A 59 8.56 8.73 -3.37
CA GLY A 59 9.06 7.42 -3.83
C GLY A 59 9.79 6.65 -2.73
N LEU A 60 10.63 7.33 -1.94
CA LEU A 60 11.29 6.72 -0.79
C LEU A 60 10.29 6.29 0.29
N TRP A 61 9.25 7.09 0.56
CA TRP A 61 8.19 6.74 1.49
C TRP A 61 7.44 5.48 1.04
N VAL A 62 6.99 5.41 -0.22
CA VAL A 62 6.36 4.23 -0.81
C VAL A 62 7.25 3.00 -0.68
N TRP A 63 8.54 3.15 -1.01
CA TRP A 63 9.53 2.09 -0.86
C TRP A 63 9.63 1.58 0.58
N SER A 64 9.68 2.48 1.56
CA SER A 64 9.78 2.13 2.98
C SER A 64 8.56 1.35 3.48
N VAL A 65 7.35 1.77 3.09
CA VAL A 65 6.12 1.04 3.43
C VAL A 65 6.12 -0.35 2.79
N TYR A 66 6.55 -0.45 1.53
CA TYR A 66 6.66 -1.74 0.86
C TYR A 66 7.63 -2.68 1.57
N ARG A 67 8.77 -2.18 2.10
CA ARG A 67 9.71 -3.03 2.87
C ARG A 67 9.05 -3.69 4.08
N VAL A 68 8.13 -3.02 4.76
CA VAL A 68 7.37 -3.63 5.87
C VAL A 68 6.46 -4.75 5.36
N SER A 69 5.76 -4.50 4.25
CA SER A 69 4.92 -5.49 3.56
C SER A 69 5.72 -6.71 3.09
N ASP A 70 6.86 -6.45 2.45
CA ASP A 70 7.72 -7.47 1.87
C ASP A 70 8.37 -8.34 2.96
N ALA A 71 8.73 -7.73 4.11
CA ALA A 71 9.22 -8.47 5.27
C ALA A 71 8.15 -9.43 5.82
N ALA A 72 6.90 -9.01 5.87
CA ALA A 72 5.80 -9.88 6.28
C ALA A 72 5.60 -11.05 5.30
N LEU A 73 5.69 -10.80 3.99
CA LEU A 73 5.60 -11.85 2.97
C LEU A 73 6.78 -12.84 3.06
N LEU A 74 7.99 -12.31 3.28
CA LEU A 74 9.18 -13.14 3.45
C LEU A 74 9.07 -14.02 4.71
N LEU A 75 8.59 -13.45 5.82
CA LEU A 75 8.33 -14.23 7.04
C LEU A 75 7.25 -15.28 6.84
N ALA A 76 6.21 -14.98 6.03
CA ALA A 76 5.21 -15.97 5.65
C ALA A 76 5.83 -17.12 4.85
N ALA A 77 6.74 -16.82 3.90
CA ALA A 77 7.45 -17.81 3.13
C ALA A 77 8.31 -18.72 4.03
N VAL A 78 9.10 -18.14 4.94
CA VAL A 78 9.91 -18.89 5.90
C VAL A 78 9.02 -19.76 6.79
N ALA A 79 7.89 -19.22 7.27
CA ALA A 79 6.94 -19.98 8.09
C ALA A 79 6.29 -21.12 7.31
N MET A 80 5.93 -20.94 6.04
CA MET A 80 5.40 -22.00 5.18
C MET A 80 6.42 -23.13 5.02
N HIS A 81 7.67 -22.82 4.70
CA HIS A 81 8.73 -23.82 4.58
C HIS A 81 9.01 -24.56 5.89
N HIS A 82 9.03 -23.84 7.00
CA HIS A 82 9.36 -24.44 8.29
C HIS A 82 8.22 -25.28 8.88
N LEU A 83 6.97 -24.87 8.65
CA LEU A 83 5.78 -25.51 9.23
C LEU A 83 5.07 -26.44 8.26
N GLY A 84 5.14 -26.17 6.95
CA GLY A 84 4.51 -26.97 5.88
C GLY A 84 5.49 -27.83 5.09
N GLY A 85 6.80 -27.58 5.22
CA GLY A 85 7.85 -28.33 4.51
C GLY A 85 8.14 -27.86 3.07
N GLU A 86 7.23 -27.11 2.46
CA GLU A 86 7.32 -26.67 1.06
C GLU A 86 6.81 -25.24 0.88
N GLY A 87 7.26 -24.58 -0.21
CA GLY A 87 6.82 -23.24 -0.61
C GLY A 87 5.77 -23.25 -1.73
N ASP A 88 5.36 -24.43 -2.18
CA ASP A 88 4.32 -24.62 -3.20
C ASP A 88 2.93 -24.33 -2.60
N PHE A 89 2.14 -23.49 -3.30
CA PHE A 89 0.82 -23.13 -2.83
C PHE A 89 -0.14 -24.32 -2.81
N ASP A 90 -0.08 -25.21 -3.81
CA ASP A 90 -0.96 -26.35 -3.91
C ASP A 90 -0.63 -27.39 -2.81
N ALA A 91 0.67 -27.55 -2.51
CA ALA A 91 1.11 -28.45 -1.44
C ALA A 91 0.70 -27.96 -0.03
N VAL A 92 0.64 -26.65 0.21
CA VAL A 92 0.37 -26.06 1.53
C VAL A 92 -1.10 -25.70 1.73
N LEU A 93 -1.76 -25.22 0.69
CA LEU A 93 -3.16 -24.75 0.75
C LEU A 93 -4.17 -25.80 0.30
N GLY A 94 -3.71 -26.94 -0.22
CA GLY A 94 -4.51 -28.00 -0.80
C GLY A 94 -4.63 -27.87 -2.31
N ALA A 95 -4.49 -29.02 -3.00
CA ALA A 95 -4.66 -29.13 -4.43
C ALA A 95 -6.16 -29.12 -4.77
N GLY A 96 -6.55 -28.33 -5.75
CA GLY A 96 -7.93 -28.28 -6.23
C GLY A 96 -8.13 -27.18 -7.26
N ALA A 97 -9.20 -27.29 -8.06
CA ALA A 97 -9.56 -26.22 -8.98
C ALA A 97 -10.06 -25.02 -8.19
N TRP A 98 -9.45 -23.83 -8.45
CA TRP A 98 -9.96 -22.59 -7.86
C TRP A 98 -11.44 -22.39 -8.22
N PRO A 99 -12.32 -22.03 -7.30
CA PRO A 99 -12.09 -21.63 -5.91
C PRO A 99 -12.23 -22.79 -4.89
N GLU A 100 -12.49 -23.99 -5.30
CA GLU A 100 -12.72 -25.16 -4.45
C GLU A 100 -11.38 -25.82 -4.11
N HIS A 101 -10.61 -25.20 -3.22
CA HIS A 101 -9.42 -25.82 -2.64
C HIS A 101 -9.81 -26.76 -1.51
N GLU A 102 -9.07 -27.87 -1.40
CA GLU A 102 -9.10 -28.70 -0.21
C GLU A 102 -8.63 -27.92 1.03
N HIS A 103 -8.89 -28.46 2.20
CA HIS A 103 -8.49 -27.79 3.44
C HIS A 103 -6.97 -27.62 3.52
N PRO A 104 -6.48 -26.48 4.04
CA PRO A 104 -5.06 -26.25 4.20
C PRO A 104 -4.42 -27.31 5.08
N LEU A 105 -3.27 -27.83 4.66
CA LEU A 105 -2.52 -28.87 5.38
C LEU A 105 -1.79 -28.36 6.62
N LEU A 106 -1.83 -27.06 6.87
CA LEU A 106 -1.20 -26.44 8.03
C LEU A 106 -1.99 -26.66 9.31
N PRO A 107 -1.34 -26.95 10.44
CA PRO A 107 -2.01 -27.01 11.73
C PRO A 107 -2.59 -25.64 12.11
N PRO A 108 -3.69 -25.57 12.90
CA PRO A 108 -4.43 -24.33 13.14
C PRO A 108 -3.59 -23.13 13.65
N HIS A 109 -2.60 -23.40 14.51
CA HIS A 109 -1.70 -22.34 15.01
C HIS A 109 -0.77 -21.81 13.92
N ALA A 110 -0.26 -22.67 13.04
CA ALA A 110 0.57 -22.29 11.90
C ALA A 110 -0.26 -21.53 10.86
N ALA A 111 -1.47 -22.01 10.56
CA ALA A 111 -2.42 -21.33 9.67
C ALA A 111 -2.73 -19.90 10.14
N MET A 112 -2.89 -19.70 11.47
CA MET A 112 -3.09 -18.38 12.06
C MET A 112 -1.89 -17.45 11.85
N ILE A 113 -0.68 -17.92 12.14
CA ILE A 113 0.56 -17.11 11.99
C ILE A 113 0.77 -16.74 10.53
N VAL A 114 0.73 -17.73 9.64
CA VAL A 114 0.95 -17.51 8.19
C VAL A 114 -0.16 -16.63 7.61
N GLY A 115 -1.41 -16.84 8.01
CA GLY A 115 -2.54 -16.02 7.58
C GLY A 115 -2.39 -14.54 7.99
N LEU A 116 -1.99 -14.27 9.23
CA LEU A 116 -1.74 -12.89 9.70
C LEU A 116 -0.58 -12.23 8.96
N LEU A 117 0.48 -12.97 8.64
CA LEU A 117 1.60 -12.46 7.86
C LEU A 117 1.18 -12.13 6.42
N PHE A 118 0.36 -12.96 5.79
CA PHE A 118 -0.22 -12.65 4.47
C PHE A 118 -1.13 -11.43 4.51
N ILE A 119 -1.95 -11.28 5.56
CA ILE A 119 -2.79 -10.09 5.74
C ILE A 119 -1.92 -8.84 5.89
N ALA A 120 -0.85 -8.90 6.67
CA ALA A 120 0.09 -7.78 6.84
C ALA A 120 0.79 -7.42 5.51
N ALA A 121 1.23 -8.44 4.76
CA ALA A 121 1.83 -8.25 3.43
C ALA A 121 0.84 -7.59 2.45
N ALA A 122 -0.39 -8.09 2.40
CA ALA A 122 -1.45 -7.53 1.56
C ALA A 122 -1.80 -6.09 1.96
N ALA A 123 -1.85 -5.81 3.28
CA ALA A 123 -2.18 -4.48 3.78
C ALA A 123 -1.18 -3.41 3.31
N GLY A 124 0.12 -3.67 3.41
CA GLY A 124 1.13 -2.73 2.93
C GLY A 124 1.09 -2.54 1.42
N LYS A 125 0.93 -3.61 0.64
CA LYS A 125 0.95 -3.56 -0.83
C LYS A 125 -0.31 -2.93 -1.43
N SER A 126 -1.47 -3.19 -0.84
CA SER A 126 -2.77 -2.66 -1.30
C SER A 126 -3.19 -1.38 -0.60
N ALA A 127 -2.31 -0.72 0.14
CA ALA A 127 -2.60 0.50 0.89
C ALA A 127 -3.77 0.37 1.88
N LEU A 128 -3.98 -0.83 2.44
CA LEU A 128 -5.00 -0.99 3.46
C LEU A 128 -4.56 -0.30 4.76
N VAL A 129 -5.51 0.00 5.63
CA VAL A 129 -5.22 0.54 6.95
C VAL A 129 -4.27 -0.40 7.70
N PRO A 130 -3.21 0.08 8.38
CA PRO A 130 -2.85 1.50 8.60
C PRO A 130 -1.95 2.11 7.51
N PHE A 131 -1.64 1.39 6.44
CA PHE A 131 -0.65 1.77 5.43
C PHE A 131 -1.21 2.64 4.28
N SER A 132 -2.42 3.19 4.41
CA SER A 132 -3.13 3.89 3.32
C SER A 132 -2.46 5.19 2.85
N GLY A 133 -1.60 5.81 3.66
CA GLY A 133 -1.00 7.10 3.39
C GLY A 133 -0.03 7.15 2.21
N TRP A 134 0.49 6.01 1.74
CA TRP A 134 1.40 6.00 0.60
C TRP A 134 0.69 6.18 -0.75
N LEU A 135 -0.57 5.75 -0.88
CA LEU A 135 -1.26 5.74 -2.17
C LEU A 135 -1.50 7.15 -2.76
N PRO A 136 -2.03 8.12 -2.02
CA PRO A 136 -2.15 9.49 -2.56
C PRO A 136 -0.79 10.12 -2.87
N ARG A 137 0.26 9.84 -2.09
CA ARG A 137 1.62 10.31 -2.35
C ARG A 137 2.21 9.73 -3.65
N ALA A 138 1.80 8.53 -4.02
CA ALA A 138 2.21 7.88 -5.26
C ALA A 138 1.67 8.59 -6.53
N MET A 139 0.72 9.52 -6.39
CA MET A 139 0.18 10.31 -7.51
C MET A 139 1.15 11.35 -8.08
N GLU A 140 2.31 11.55 -7.48
CA GLU A 140 3.39 12.41 -7.98
C GLU A 140 4.02 11.92 -9.30
N GLY A 141 3.92 10.64 -9.59
CA GLY A 141 4.44 10.04 -10.82
C GLY A 141 3.68 10.47 -12.08
N PRO A 142 4.20 10.08 -13.27
CA PRO A 142 3.52 10.33 -14.54
C PRO A 142 2.09 9.75 -14.55
N THR A 143 1.15 10.45 -15.20
CA THR A 143 -0.25 10.01 -15.23
C THR A 143 -0.46 8.59 -15.77
N PRO A 144 0.25 8.12 -16.82
CA PRO A 144 0.14 6.73 -17.27
C PRO A 144 0.55 5.71 -16.20
N SER A 145 1.61 6.01 -15.41
CA SER A 145 1.98 5.13 -14.29
C SER A 145 0.94 5.13 -13.19
N SER A 146 0.39 6.29 -12.83
CA SER A 146 -0.69 6.37 -11.84
C SER A 146 -1.92 5.57 -12.27
N ALA A 147 -2.30 5.64 -13.56
CA ALA A 147 -3.44 4.91 -14.10
C ALA A 147 -3.27 3.39 -13.99
N VAL A 148 -2.13 2.87 -14.47
CA VAL A 148 -1.92 1.42 -14.56
C VAL A 148 -1.52 0.83 -13.21
N PHE A 149 -0.65 1.50 -12.45
CA PHE A 149 -0.14 0.93 -11.21
C PHE A 149 -1.11 1.07 -10.04
N TYR A 150 -1.59 2.26 -9.82
CA TYR A 150 -2.39 2.57 -8.63
C TYR A 150 -3.90 2.56 -8.90
N GLY A 151 -4.30 2.70 -10.17
CA GLY A 151 -5.68 2.51 -10.58
C GLY A 151 -6.03 1.05 -10.81
N ALA A 152 -5.15 0.28 -11.49
CA ALA A 152 -5.50 -1.03 -12.02
C ALA A 152 -4.77 -2.22 -11.40
N LEU A 153 -3.44 -2.18 -11.26
CA LEU A 153 -2.64 -3.40 -11.02
C LEU A 153 -2.03 -3.47 -9.61
N SER A 154 -1.10 -2.55 -9.28
CA SER A 154 -0.32 -2.68 -8.06
C SER A 154 -1.15 -2.68 -6.79
N VAL A 155 -2.19 -1.86 -6.74
CA VAL A 155 -3.09 -1.77 -5.59
C VAL A 155 -3.93 -3.04 -5.39
N HIS A 156 -4.15 -3.83 -6.44
CA HIS A 156 -4.88 -5.09 -6.36
C HIS A 156 -3.98 -6.30 -6.03
N LEU A 157 -2.65 -6.14 -6.05
CA LEU A 157 -1.74 -7.26 -5.83
C LEU A 157 -1.89 -7.88 -4.43
N GLY A 158 -2.14 -7.07 -3.40
CA GLY A 158 -2.44 -7.60 -2.07
C GLY A 158 -3.80 -8.30 -2.01
N ALA A 159 -4.84 -7.75 -2.66
CA ALA A 159 -6.14 -8.42 -2.76
C ALA A 159 -6.03 -9.72 -3.56
N PHE A 160 -5.23 -9.76 -4.63
CA PHE A 160 -4.91 -10.99 -5.36
C PHE A 160 -4.22 -12.03 -4.47
N LEU A 161 -3.25 -11.62 -3.64
CA LEU A 161 -2.63 -12.50 -2.65
C LEU A 161 -3.68 -13.09 -1.70
N LEU A 162 -4.57 -12.27 -1.15
CA LEU A 162 -5.64 -12.75 -0.24
C LEU A 162 -6.61 -13.71 -0.95
N LEU A 163 -6.95 -13.47 -2.22
CA LEU A 163 -7.74 -14.42 -3.02
C LEU A 163 -7.00 -15.75 -3.22
N ARG A 164 -5.70 -15.70 -3.46
CA ARG A 164 -4.89 -16.90 -3.66
C ARG A 164 -4.79 -17.76 -2.41
N VAL A 165 -4.74 -17.13 -1.25
CA VAL A 165 -4.67 -17.81 0.05
C VAL A 165 -6.05 -17.91 0.74
N ALA A 166 -7.14 -17.75 0.00
CA ALA A 166 -8.50 -17.72 0.55
C ALA A 166 -8.85 -18.95 1.37
N ALA A 167 -8.43 -20.15 0.95
CA ALA A 167 -8.62 -21.39 1.71
C ALA A 167 -8.02 -21.32 3.12
N LEU A 168 -6.83 -20.69 3.26
CA LEU A 168 -6.19 -20.46 4.55
C LEU A 168 -6.98 -19.45 5.39
N LEU A 169 -7.48 -18.39 4.80
CA LEU A 169 -8.26 -17.36 5.51
C LEU A 169 -9.59 -17.93 6.02
N GLU A 170 -10.24 -18.77 5.24
CA GLU A 170 -11.50 -19.41 5.58
C GLU A 170 -11.36 -20.54 6.61
N SER A 171 -10.15 -21.08 6.80
CA SER A 171 -9.88 -22.07 7.84
C SER A 171 -10.10 -21.55 9.25
N SER A 172 -10.12 -20.22 9.43
CA SER A 172 -10.30 -19.56 10.72
C SER A 172 -11.26 -18.38 10.62
N ALA A 173 -12.38 -18.46 11.34
CA ALA A 173 -13.33 -17.34 11.43
C ALA A 173 -12.67 -16.03 11.92
N MET A 174 -11.62 -16.13 12.72
CA MET A 174 -10.85 -14.96 13.17
C MET A 174 -10.08 -14.29 12.04
N LEU A 175 -9.40 -15.08 11.19
CA LEU A 175 -8.69 -14.53 10.02
C LEU A 175 -9.66 -13.86 9.04
N ALA A 176 -10.78 -14.55 8.74
CA ALA A 176 -11.83 -14.01 7.89
C ALA A 176 -12.38 -12.69 8.47
N ALA A 177 -12.68 -12.64 9.75
CA ALA A 177 -13.16 -11.43 10.43
C ALA A 177 -12.12 -10.29 10.37
N VAL A 178 -10.84 -10.57 10.57
CA VAL A 178 -9.76 -9.57 10.45
C VAL A 178 -9.73 -8.98 9.04
N VAL A 179 -9.83 -9.81 8.00
CA VAL A 179 -9.85 -9.36 6.59
C VAL A 179 -11.07 -8.47 6.33
N VAL A 180 -12.27 -8.87 6.80
CA VAL A 180 -13.50 -8.07 6.66
C VAL A 180 -13.35 -6.72 7.34
N VAL A 181 -12.93 -6.70 8.61
CA VAL A 181 -12.78 -5.46 9.38
C VAL A 181 -11.75 -4.54 8.75
N LEU A 182 -10.61 -5.09 8.32
CA LEU A 182 -9.55 -4.35 7.63
C LEU A 182 -10.06 -3.72 6.33
N GLY A 183 -10.79 -4.50 5.53
CA GLY A 183 -11.38 -4.04 4.29
C GLY A 183 -12.39 -2.91 4.51
N LEU A 184 -13.35 -3.11 5.41
CA LEU A 184 -14.39 -2.10 5.70
C LEU A 184 -13.80 -0.83 6.34
N ALA A 185 -12.85 -0.96 7.26
CA ALA A 185 -12.15 0.19 7.85
C ALA A 185 -11.42 1.00 6.77
N THR A 186 -10.74 0.31 5.84
CA THR A 186 -10.07 0.96 4.70
C THR A 186 -11.08 1.66 3.80
N ALA A 187 -12.16 0.99 3.43
CA ALA A 187 -13.21 1.55 2.57
C ALA A 187 -13.81 2.83 3.17
N LEU A 188 -14.13 2.79 4.47
CA LEU A 188 -14.73 3.93 5.16
C LEU A 188 -13.76 5.11 5.29
N LEU A 189 -12.52 4.86 5.73
CA LEU A 189 -11.52 5.92 5.87
C LEU A 189 -11.16 6.53 4.51
N ALA A 190 -11.01 5.71 3.48
CA ALA A 190 -10.73 6.17 2.13
C ALA A 190 -11.90 7.00 1.56
N TYR A 191 -13.15 6.61 1.82
CA TYR A 191 -14.33 7.39 1.44
C TYR A 191 -14.33 8.77 2.12
N VAL A 192 -14.07 8.81 3.43
CA VAL A 192 -13.99 10.06 4.19
C VAL A 192 -12.86 10.95 3.68
N ALA A 193 -11.65 10.39 3.49
CA ALA A 193 -10.51 11.12 2.98
C ALA A 193 -10.72 11.62 1.54
N GLY A 194 -11.30 10.81 0.67
CA GLY A 194 -11.60 11.16 -0.72
C GLY A 194 -12.60 12.31 -0.85
N SER A 195 -13.57 12.37 0.07
CA SER A 195 -14.62 13.41 0.05
C SER A 195 -14.11 14.83 0.36
N VAL A 196 -12.89 14.97 0.88
CA VAL A 196 -12.27 16.27 1.22
C VAL A 196 -11.10 16.63 0.31
N GLN A 197 -10.77 15.78 -0.68
CA GLN A 197 -9.70 16.07 -1.63
C GLN A 197 -10.08 17.20 -2.57
N SER A 198 -9.13 18.07 -2.86
CA SER A 198 -9.28 19.20 -3.80
C SER A 198 -8.71 18.90 -5.18
N ASP A 199 -7.85 17.88 -5.31
CA ASP A 199 -7.26 17.48 -6.58
C ASP A 199 -7.90 16.17 -7.11
N ILE A 200 -7.99 16.07 -8.44
CA ILE A 200 -8.67 14.95 -9.11
C ILE A 200 -7.90 13.64 -8.92
N LYS A 201 -6.57 13.66 -9.00
CA LYS A 201 -5.77 12.45 -8.83
C LYS A 201 -5.87 11.90 -7.42
N GLY A 202 -5.79 12.76 -6.41
CA GLY A 202 -5.98 12.40 -5.01
C GLY A 202 -7.37 11.85 -4.75
N ALA A 203 -8.42 12.53 -5.26
CA ALA A 203 -9.79 12.05 -5.16
C ALA A 203 -9.99 10.67 -5.81
N LEU A 204 -9.42 10.44 -7.00
CA LEU A 204 -9.45 9.15 -7.67
C LEU A 204 -8.66 8.07 -6.91
N ALA A 205 -7.52 8.42 -6.31
CA ALA A 205 -6.74 7.49 -5.51
C ALA A 205 -7.51 6.99 -4.29
N PHE A 206 -8.13 7.89 -3.53
CA PHE A 206 -8.96 7.51 -2.38
C PHE A 206 -10.23 6.77 -2.79
N ALA A 207 -10.87 7.17 -3.89
CA ALA A 207 -12.01 6.44 -4.42
C ALA A 207 -11.59 5.03 -4.90
N SER A 208 -10.38 4.85 -5.43
CA SER A 208 -9.80 3.54 -5.72
C SER A 208 -9.61 2.73 -4.45
N LEU A 209 -8.99 3.33 -3.44
CA LEU A 209 -8.72 2.66 -2.17
C LEU A 209 -10.01 2.23 -1.46
N SER A 210 -11.08 3.04 -1.54
CA SER A 210 -12.38 2.68 -1.00
C SER A 210 -12.93 1.40 -1.63
N GLN A 211 -12.81 1.25 -2.95
CA GLN A 211 -13.24 0.04 -3.66
C GLN A 211 -12.33 -1.17 -3.36
N VAL A 212 -11.02 -0.96 -3.26
CA VAL A 212 -10.09 -2.03 -2.84
C VAL A 212 -10.43 -2.52 -1.44
N GLY A 213 -10.80 -1.62 -0.52
CA GLY A 213 -11.29 -2.00 0.79
C GLY A 213 -12.53 -2.87 0.74
N LEU A 214 -13.51 -2.55 -0.15
CA LEU A 214 -14.69 -3.38 -0.36
C LEU A 214 -14.33 -4.75 -0.94
N ILE A 215 -13.45 -4.81 -1.95
CA ILE A 215 -12.95 -6.06 -2.52
C ILE A 215 -12.31 -6.95 -1.44
N VAL A 216 -11.50 -6.37 -0.56
CA VAL A 216 -10.90 -7.12 0.56
C VAL A 216 -11.97 -7.63 1.53
N ALA A 217 -12.99 -6.83 1.83
CA ALA A 217 -14.11 -7.28 2.66
C ALA A 217 -14.91 -8.44 2.00
N GLU A 218 -15.14 -8.37 0.69
CA GLU A 218 -15.76 -9.45 -0.09
C GLU A 218 -14.96 -10.75 -0.01
N ILE A 219 -13.61 -10.66 -0.07
CA ILE A 219 -12.73 -11.81 0.11
C ILE A 219 -12.89 -12.41 1.51
N GLY A 220 -12.88 -11.58 2.55
CA GLY A 220 -13.06 -12.03 3.93
C GLY A 220 -14.43 -12.65 4.21
N LEU A 221 -15.47 -12.26 3.45
CA LEU A 221 -16.79 -12.85 3.48
C LEU A 221 -16.91 -14.14 2.64
N GLY A 222 -15.84 -14.57 1.97
CA GLY A 222 -15.84 -15.75 1.12
C GLY A 222 -16.43 -15.54 -0.28
N PHE A 223 -16.74 -14.31 -0.68
CA PHE A 223 -17.31 -13.99 -1.99
C PHE A 223 -16.24 -13.93 -3.10
N ARG A 224 -15.50 -15.02 -3.27
CA ARG A 224 -14.29 -15.09 -4.13
C ARG A 224 -14.55 -14.67 -5.58
N TYR A 225 -15.63 -15.17 -6.21
CA TYR A 225 -16.00 -14.79 -7.59
C TYR A 225 -16.41 -13.33 -7.70
N LEU A 226 -17.19 -12.84 -6.73
CA LEU A 226 -17.60 -11.43 -6.70
C LEU A 226 -16.39 -10.53 -6.58
N ALA A 227 -15.48 -10.83 -5.66
CA ALA A 227 -14.25 -10.07 -5.46
C ALA A 227 -13.38 -10.04 -6.74
N LEU A 228 -13.25 -11.17 -7.45
CA LEU A 228 -12.50 -11.24 -8.71
C LEU A 228 -13.15 -10.37 -9.79
N VAL A 229 -14.45 -10.48 -10.00
CA VAL A 229 -15.19 -9.67 -10.99
C VAL A 229 -15.14 -8.19 -10.62
N HIS A 230 -15.31 -7.87 -9.34
CA HIS A 230 -15.19 -6.50 -8.82
C HIS A 230 -13.79 -5.93 -9.08
N MET A 231 -12.74 -6.71 -8.79
CA MET A 231 -11.34 -6.32 -9.06
C MET A 231 -11.12 -5.99 -10.53
N MET A 232 -11.58 -6.85 -11.44
CA MET A 232 -11.42 -6.65 -12.89
C MET A 232 -12.18 -5.42 -13.37
N GLY A 233 -13.46 -5.28 -12.99
CA GLY A 233 -14.29 -4.13 -13.35
C GLY A 233 -13.73 -2.82 -12.80
N HIS A 234 -13.30 -2.83 -11.55
CA HIS A 234 -12.67 -1.69 -10.89
C HIS A 234 -11.36 -1.29 -11.60
N ALA A 235 -10.49 -2.25 -11.93
CA ALA A 235 -9.24 -1.98 -12.63
C ALA A 235 -9.47 -1.29 -13.98
N CYS A 236 -10.41 -1.79 -14.78
CA CYS A 236 -10.79 -1.19 -16.07
C CYS A 236 -11.35 0.23 -15.90
N LEU A 237 -12.29 0.41 -14.98
CA LEU A 237 -12.93 1.70 -14.75
C LEU A 237 -11.92 2.75 -14.25
N ARG A 238 -11.07 2.39 -13.30
CA ARG A 238 -10.07 3.32 -12.75
C ARG A 238 -9.01 3.72 -13.76
N THR A 239 -8.52 2.77 -14.53
CA THR A 239 -7.59 3.09 -15.62
C THR A 239 -8.18 4.14 -16.54
N LEU A 240 -9.42 3.94 -16.98
CA LEU A 240 -10.11 4.89 -17.84
C LEU A 240 -10.27 6.27 -17.18
N GLN A 241 -10.64 6.32 -15.90
CA GLN A 241 -10.82 7.58 -15.18
C GLN A 241 -9.49 8.34 -15.01
N PHE A 242 -8.40 7.65 -14.66
CA PHE A 242 -7.08 8.29 -14.56
C PHE A 242 -6.58 8.80 -15.90
N VAL A 243 -6.74 8.06 -16.97
CA VAL A 243 -6.33 8.47 -18.32
C VAL A 243 -7.13 9.71 -18.77
N ARG A 244 -8.41 9.81 -18.40
CA ARG A 244 -9.27 10.95 -18.72
C ARG A 244 -9.16 12.13 -17.75
N ALA A 245 -8.53 11.97 -16.62
CA ALA A 245 -8.44 13.01 -15.59
C ALA A 245 -7.90 14.37 -16.09
N PRO A 246 -6.84 14.43 -16.94
CA PRO A 246 -6.37 15.72 -17.50
C PRO A 246 -7.43 16.42 -18.37
N THR A 247 -8.19 15.66 -19.15
CA THR A 247 -9.25 16.20 -20.02
C THR A 247 -10.42 16.75 -19.19
N LEU A 248 -10.78 16.05 -18.10
CA LEU A 248 -11.85 16.51 -17.19
C LEU A 248 -11.53 17.86 -16.56
N LEU A 249 -10.25 18.13 -16.22
CA LEU A 249 -9.83 19.44 -15.73
C LEU A 249 -10.00 20.53 -16.78
N GLN A 250 -9.65 20.24 -18.02
CA GLN A 250 -9.84 21.20 -19.14
C GLN A 250 -11.32 21.46 -19.39
N ASP A 251 -12.14 20.43 -19.39
CA ASP A 251 -13.59 20.53 -19.56
C ASP A 251 -14.22 21.35 -18.43
N TYR A 252 -13.80 21.10 -17.17
CA TYR A 252 -14.28 21.86 -16.02
C TYR A 252 -13.93 23.34 -16.11
N ASN A 253 -12.68 23.66 -16.44
CA ASN A 253 -12.23 25.03 -16.64
C ASN A 253 -12.93 25.72 -17.82
N ALA A 254 -13.19 24.97 -18.90
CA ALA A 254 -13.93 25.49 -20.06
C ALA A 254 -15.38 25.84 -19.68
N VAL A 255 -16.04 25.02 -18.86
CA VAL A 255 -17.40 25.29 -18.37
C VAL A 255 -17.40 26.51 -17.43
N GLU A 256 -16.46 26.60 -16.46
CA GLU A 256 -16.34 27.78 -15.59
C GLU A 256 -16.12 29.08 -16.38
N ASN A 257 -15.24 29.02 -17.37
CA ASN A 257 -14.99 30.17 -18.25
C ASN A 257 -16.20 30.56 -19.11
N ALA A 258 -16.99 29.58 -19.55
CA ALA A 258 -18.20 29.82 -20.34
C ALA A 258 -19.36 30.43 -19.51
N ILE A 259 -19.46 30.03 -18.24
CA ILE A 259 -20.48 30.52 -17.30
C ILE A 259 -20.06 31.84 -16.67
N GLY A 260 -18.75 32.13 -16.60
CA GLY A 260 -18.21 33.33 -15.93
C GLY A 260 -18.21 33.22 -14.40
N GLU A 261 -18.58 32.07 -13.85
CA GLU A 261 -18.62 31.80 -12.41
C GLU A 261 -17.93 30.48 -12.10
N ARG A 262 -17.36 30.38 -10.89
CA ARG A 262 -16.84 29.10 -10.40
C ARG A 262 -17.98 28.15 -10.11
N LEU A 263 -17.89 26.96 -10.64
CA LEU A 263 -18.83 25.89 -10.30
C LEU A 263 -18.77 25.60 -8.79
N PRO A 264 -19.90 25.41 -8.14
CA PRO A 264 -19.89 25.05 -6.72
C PRO A 264 -19.05 23.78 -6.54
N PRO A 265 -18.17 23.74 -5.54
CA PRO A 265 -17.39 22.54 -5.28
C PRO A 265 -18.33 21.34 -5.16
N PRO A 266 -17.98 20.18 -5.74
CA PRO A 266 -18.82 18.99 -5.70
C PRO A 266 -19.33 18.80 -4.26
N GLY A 267 -20.65 18.76 -4.13
CA GLY A 267 -21.36 18.92 -2.87
C GLY A 267 -20.83 17.94 -1.84
N THR A 268 -20.07 18.45 -0.92
CA THR A 268 -19.63 17.71 0.24
C THR A 268 -20.88 17.24 0.98
N ALA A 269 -21.12 15.92 1.02
CA ALA A 269 -22.23 15.32 1.78
C ALA A 269 -22.28 15.86 3.23
N TRP A 270 -21.17 16.32 3.73
CA TRP A 270 -20.93 16.93 5.02
C TRP A 270 -21.68 18.25 5.25
N ARG A 271 -21.95 19.05 4.20
CA ARG A 271 -22.76 20.28 4.29
C ARG A 271 -24.21 19.99 4.70
N ARG A 272 -24.67 18.76 4.51
CA ARG A 272 -26.02 18.33 4.90
C ARG A 272 -26.11 17.86 6.34
N LEU A 273 -24.97 17.66 7.02
CA LEU A 273 -24.97 17.31 8.43
C LEU A 273 -25.32 18.53 9.29
N ARG A 274 -26.45 18.46 9.98
CA ARG A 274 -26.92 19.52 10.89
C ARG A 274 -25.97 19.76 12.08
N ALA A 275 -25.11 18.79 12.42
CA ALA A 275 -24.16 18.87 13.50
C ALA A 275 -22.83 19.45 13.03
N GLN A 276 -22.65 20.76 13.12
CA GLN A 276 -21.42 21.46 12.69
C GLN A 276 -20.13 20.89 13.33
N ARG A 277 -20.19 20.45 14.59
CA ARG A 277 -19.04 19.85 15.29
C ARG A 277 -18.63 18.50 14.69
N ALA A 278 -19.61 17.64 14.38
CA ALA A 278 -19.34 16.34 13.75
C ALA A 278 -18.82 16.53 12.32
N ALA A 279 -19.37 17.47 11.56
CA ALA A 279 -18.87 17.81 10.23
C ALA A 279 -17.42 18.29 10.26
N ALA A 280 -17.06 19.17 11.20
CA ALA A 280 -15.70 19.66 11.37
C ALA A 280 -14.72 18.55 11.79
N TRP A 281 -15.17 17.65 12.67
CA TRP A 281 -14.36 16.49 13.09
C TRP A 281 -14.10 15.54 11.93
N LEU A 282 -15.14 15.18 11.16
CA LEU A 282 -15.02 14.32 9.99
C LEU A 282 -14.15 14.96 8.89
N TYR A 283 -14.26 16.28 8.70
CA TYR A 283 -13.41 17.01 7.78
C TYR A 283 -11.92 16.93 8.18
N ARG A 284 -11.62 17.10 9.46
CA ARG A 284 -10.25 16.95 9.99
C ARG A 284 -9.76 15.51 9.85
N LEU A 285 -10.61 14.52 10.20
CA LEU A 285 -10.29 13.11 10.03
C LEU A 285 -9.94 12.78 8.57
N GLY A 286 -10.71 13.34 7.63
CA GLY A 286 -10.47 13.15 6.19
C GLY A 286 -9.16 13.77 5.71
N ILE A 287 -8.88 15.05 6.06
CA ILE A 287 -7.64 15.72 5.68
C ILE A 287 -6.42 15.00 6.27
N GLN A 288 -6.51 14.59 7.53
CA GLN A 288 -5.44 13.89 8.24
C GLN A 288 -5.40 12.37 7.96
N GLN A 289 -6.24 11.90 7.03
CA GLN A 289 -6.28 10.48 6.64
C GLN A 289 -6.38 9.54 7.84
N GLY A 290 -7.20 9.90 8.82
CA GLY A 290 -7.39 9.13 10.05
C GLY A 290 -6.23 9.22 11.04
N TYR A 291 -5.29 10.14 10.86
CA TYR A 291 -4.05 10.27 11.65
C TYR A 291 -3.14 9.02 11.60
N LEU A 292 -3.33 8.16 10.60
CA LEU A 292 -2.62 6.88 10.51
C LEU A 292 -1.11 7.06 10.35
N ASP A 293 -0.67 8.03 9.54
CA ASP A 293 0.76 8.31 9.35
C ASP A 293 1.40 8.79 10.65
N ALA A 294 0.71 9.62 11.43
CA ALA A 294 1.20 10.05 12.74
C ALA A 294 1.28 8.87 13.72
N LEU A 295 0.26 8.02 13.76
CA LEU A 295 0.26 6.81 14.59
C LEU A 295 1.42 5.87 14.23
N LEU A 296 1.63 5.62 12.93
CA LEU A 296 2.76 4.79 12.47
C LEU A 296 4.11 5.42 12.84
N SER A 297 4.24 6.74 12.65
CA SER A 297 5.45 7.48 12.99
C SER A 297 5.76 7.38 14.49
N ASP A 298 4.80 7.66 15.35
CA ASP A 298 5.01 7.78 16.80
C ASP A 298 5.16 6.42 17.48
N TYR A 299 4.36 5.42 17.07
CA TYR A 299 4.30 4.13 17.76
C TYR A 299 5.12 3.02 17.11
N VAL A 300 5.50 3.15 15.84
CA VAL A 300 6.31 2.13 15.13
C VAL A 300 7.68 2.68 14.76
N VAL A 301 7.73 3.77 13.98
CA VAL A 301 8.99 4.29 13.44
C VAL A 301 9.87 4.89 14.52
N ALA A 302 9.34 5.74 15.38
CA ALA A 302 10.13 6.39 16.43
C ALA A 302 10.70 5.42 17.47
N PRO A 303 9.96 4.39 17.95
CA PRO A 303 10.54 3.34 18.80
C PRO A 303 11.61 2.52 18.07
N PHE A 304 11.38 2.14 16.82
CA PHE A 304 12.34 1.41 16.02
C PHE A 304 13.64 2.19 15.83
N VAL A 305 13.56 3.46 15.43
CA VAL A 305 14.73 4.32 15.27
C VAL A 305 15.47 4.50 16.60
N ARG A 306 14.77 4.60 17.73
CA ARG A 306 15.40 4.65 19.06
C ARG A 306 16.14 3.37 19.37
N ALA A 307 15.56 2.21 19.07
CA ALA A 307 16.21 0.91 19.26
C ALA A 307 17.47 0.79 18.38
N MET A 308 17.38 1.19 17.10
CA MET A 308 18.55 1.15 16.20
C MET A 308 19.67 2.09 16.65
N ARG A 309 19.34 3.29 17.10
CA ARG A 309 20.33 4.22 17.68
C ARG A 309 20.98 3.67 18.96
N TRP A 310 20.22 2.95 19.75
CA TRP A 310 20.75 2.27 20.93
C TRP A 310 21.71 1.15 20.54
N CYS A 311 21.36 0.32 19.53
CA CYS A 311 22.24 -0.71 18.97
C CYS A 311 23.54 -0.11 18.40
N ASP A 312 23.42 0.98 17.60
CA ASP A 312 24.58 1.71 17.07
C ASP A 312 25.49 2.23 18.20
N GLY A 313 24.90 2.75 19.27
CA GLY A 313 25.66 3.17 20.46
C GLY A 313 26.36 2.02 21.20
N LEU A 314 25.76 0.82 21.22
CA LEU A 314 26.37 -0.38 21.76
C LEU A 314 27.53 -0.87 20.88
N GLU A 315 27.30 -0.91 19.56
CA GLU A 315 28.34 -1.32 18.59
C GLU A 315 29.57 -0.42 18.68
N ARG A 316 29.38 0.90 18.73
CA ARG A 316 30.48 1.86 18.91
C ARG A 316 31.25 1.62 20.20
N ARG A 317 30.55 1.46 21.34
CA ARG A 317 31.20 1.17 22.62
C ARG A 317 32.00 -0.15 22.57
N TRP A 318 31.43 -1.17 21.91
CA TRP A 318 32.10 -2.45 21.74
C TRP A 318 33.33 -2.33 20.86
N THR A 319 33.26 -1.57 19.77
CA THR A 319 34.36 -1.29 18.86
C THR A 319 35.50 -0.51 19.57
N ASP A 320 35.13 0.52 20.35
CA ASP A 320 36.10 1.30 21.14
C ASP A 320 36.84 0.45 22.16
N VAL A 321 36.13 -0.47 22.83
CA VAL A 321 36.75 -1.44 23.77
C VAL A 321 37.69 -2.39 23.05
N LEU A 322 37.32 -2.89 21.87
CA LEU A 322 38.17 -3.82 21.12
C LEU A 322 39.37 -3.15 20.46
N SER A 323 39.26 -1.90 20.04
CA SER A 323 40.34 -1.14 19.40
C SER A 323 41.33 -0.55 20.40
N GLY A 324 40.96 -0.45 21.69
CA GLY A 324 41.78 0.21 22.72
C GLY A 324 41.95 1.71 22.47
N GLU A 325 41.20 2.30 21.55
CA GLU A 325 41.22 3.74 21.27
C GLU A 325 40.36 4.52 22.26
N ALA A 326 40.84 5.70 22.65
CA ALA A 326 40.02 6.64 23.40
C ALA A 326 38.82 7.11 22.54
N PRO A 327 37.63 7.39 23.13
CA PRO A 327 36.46 7.83 22.39
C PRO A 327 36.77 8.98 21.45
N ARG A 328 36.46 8.84 20.17
CA ARG A 328 36.74 9.86 19.15
C ARG A 328 36.04 11.17 19.51
N GLU A 329 36.71 12.29 19.25
CA GLU A 329 36.17 13.64 19.50
C GLU A 329 34.84 13.89 18.71
N SER A 330 34.67 13.21 17.56
CA SER A 330 33.44 13.20 16.78
C SER A 330 32.22 12.67 17.57
N ASP A 331 32.43 11.82 18.58
CA ASP A 331 31.35 11.27 19.40
C ASP A 331 30.85 12.24 20.47
N ARG A 332 31.63 13.31 20.72
CA ARG A 332 31.29 14.42 21.62
C ARG A 332 30.43 15.48 20.93
N VAL A 333 30.47 15.53 19.61
CA VAL A 333 29.54 16.39 18.83
C VAL A 333 28.15 15.80 18.95
N ARG A 334 27.28 16.42 19.76
CA ARG A 334 25.87 16.05 19.84
C ARG A 334 25.36 15.95 18.42
N PRO A 335 24.75 14.83 18.01
CA PRO A 335 24.15 14.74 16.71
C PRO A 335 23.24 15.96 16.59
N HIS A 336 23.52 16.79 15.59
CA HIS A 336 22.61 17.88 15.21
C HIS A 336 21.24 17.20 15.16
N ARG A 337 20.26 17.70 15.91
CA ARG A 337 18.88 17.24 15.80
C ARG A 337 18.51 17.39 14.32
N ALA A 338 18.74 16.33 13.56
CA ALA A 338 17.98 16.10 12.35
C ALA A 338 16.56 15.94 12.90
N THR A 339 15.87 17.03 12.95
CA THR A 339 14.46 17.07 13.34
C THR A 339 13.76 16.22 12.30
N ILE A 340 12.87 15.36 12.76
CA ILE A 340 11.95 14.57 11.93
C ILE A 340 11.21 15.49 10.93
N ASP A 341 11.27 16.79 11.12
CA ASP A 341 10.75 17.84 10.25
C ASP A 341 11.35 17.86 8.82
N GLU A 342 12.46 17.18 8.56
CA GLU A 342 12.95 16.99 7.19
C GLU A 342 12.18 15.91 6.41
N PHE A 343 11.33 15.14 7.09
CA PHE A 343 10.52 14.07 6.49
C PHE A 343 9.00 14.33 6.59
N SER A 344 8.59 15.45 7.17
CA SER A 344 7.18 15.86 7.28
C SER A 344 6.71 16.66 6.05
#